data_c5c480c12823773cb45abbd55597ac8a
#
_entry.id   c5c480c12823773cb45abbd55597ac8a
#
_cell.length_a   1.000
_cell.length_b   1.000
_cell.length_c   1.000
_cell.angle_alpha   90.00
_cell.angle_beta   90.00
_cell.angle_gamma   90.00
#
_symmetry.space_group_name_H-M   'P 1'
#
loop_
_entity.id
_entity.type
_entity.pdbx_description
1 polymer ?
#
loop_
_entity_poly.entity_id
_entity_poly.type
_entity_poly.pdbx_seq_one_letter_code
_entity_poly.pdbx_strand_id
1 'polypeptide(L)'
;MSRLRVIILNYNRSALTTKCVHSVLSQDYVPLDIVVVDNHSEDKEFIALANSLPRYIQIIRSPCNLGYSGGNNIGIKYKGLPDPKYVAIVNNDIILQNANILGNLVSTLERDSTRAACSPLVDTVATEVPPEKQIQVRRLPSYLALLVADSWWLRRLPGLRNIARLYSYDDMRPYPYDEEIECETINGSCWVVRKEIMEQIGYLDEGTFLYQEEIIFGKQIQKLGKRNCLVTSSIVHHYQGGTSGQRAGRIKIDSFRHMVQSEAYYCRKYLGISAFGIGALFFIRAIDIFTKVIIKNIQDIAAYGK
;
A
#
# COMPACT_ATOMS: atom_id res chain seq x y z
N MET A 1 18.28 0.01 20.95
CA MET A 1 17.38 0.31 19.83
C MET A 1 15.94 0.35 20.32
N SER A 2 15.09 1.15 19.70
CA SER A 2 13.67 1.24 20.05
C SER A 2 12.92 0.01 19.56
N ARG A 3 11.88 -0.46 20.28
CA ARG A 3 11.08 -1.62 19.87
C ARG A 3 10.32 -1.33 18.59
N LEU A 4 10.39 -2.27 17.64
CA LEU A 4 9.66 -2.26 16.37
C LEU A 4 8.69 -3.44 16.34
N ARG A 5 7.45 -3.21 15.94
CA ARG A 5 6.48 -4.25 15.64
C ARG A 5 6.21 -4.29 14.16
N VAL A 6 6.40 -5.45 13.54
CA VAL A 6 6.04 -5.70 12.14
C VAL A 6 4.68 -6.36 12.08
N ILE A 7 3.76 -5.76 11.32
CA ILE A 7 2.43 -6.28 11.05
C ILE A 7 2.43 -6.84 9.63
N ILE A 8 2.00 -8.09 9.48
CA ILE A 8 1.86 -8.76 8.19
C ILE A 8 0.41 -9.23 8.06
N LEU A 9 -0.32 -8.70 7.08
CA LEU A 9 -1.71 -9.04 6.82
C LEU A 9 -1.80 -10.22 5.86
N ASN A 10 -2.42 -11.33 6.28
CA ASN A 10 -2.67 -12.50 5.45
C ASN A 10 -4.14 -12.60 5.04
N TYR A 11 -4.39 -12.97 3.79
CA TYR A 11 -5.71 -13.40 3.32
C TYR A 11 -5.54 -14.46 2.22
N ASN A 12 -5.82 -15.73 2.54
CA ASN A 12 -5.75 -16.88 1.63
C ASN A 12 -4.41 -17.05 0.88
N ARG A 13 -3.27 -16.73 1.55
CA ARG A 13 -1.92 -16.77 0.96
C ARG A 13 -0.86 -17.21 1.97
N SER A 14 -1.10 -18.30 2.69
CA SER A 14 -0.22 -18.81 3.75
C SER A 14 1.24 -18.97 3.31
N ALA A 15 1.48 -19.52 2.13
CA ALA A 15 2.84 -19.74 1.62
C ALA A 15 3.62 -18.43 1.34
N LEU A 16 2.95 -17.37 0.85
CA LEU A 16 3.58 -16.06 0.66
C LEU A 16 3.87 -15.41 2.01
N THR A 17 2.89 -15.44 2.90
CA THR A 17 3.02 -14.90 4.27
C THR A 17 4.17 -15.54 5.02
N THR A 18 4.34 -16.86 4.91
CA THR A 18 5.47 -17.58 5.51
C THR A 18 6.81 -17.07 4.98
N LYS A 19 6.96 -16.91 3.65
CA LYS A 19 8.18 -16.35 3.05
C LYS A 19 8.47 -14.93 3.52
N CYS A 20 7.43 -14.08 3.57
CA CYS A 20 7.55 -12.72 4.08
C CYS A 20 8.03 -12.71 5.55
N VAL A 21 7.41 -13.50 6.43
CA VAL A 21 7.82 -13.63 7.85
C VAL A 21 9.29 -14.06 7.96
N HIS A 22 9.74 -15.05 7.18
CA HIS A 22 11.14 -15.47 7.20
C HIS A 22 12.09 -14.34 6.76
N SER A 23 11.72 -13.55 5.77
CA SER A 23 12.53 -12.40 5.35
C SER A 23 12.59 -11.28 6.41
N VAL A 24 11.54 -11.12 7.19
CA VAL A 24 11.52 -10.20 8.34
C VAL A 24 12.37 -10.74 9.50
N LEU A 25 12.33 -12.05 9.75
CA LEU A 25 13.15 -12.69 10.77
C LEU A 25 14.66 -12.62 10.49
N SER A 26 15.06 -12.45 9.23
CA SER A 26 16.46 -12.26 8.82
C SER A 26 16.96 -10.82 8.93
N GLN A 27 16.16 -9.90 9.47
CA GLN A 27 16.60 -8.52 9.72
C GLN A 27 17.44 -8.40 10.98
N ASP A 28 18.51 -7.60 10.93
CA ASP A 28 19.44 -7.36 12.05
C ASP A 28 18.91 -6.37 13.10
N TYR A 29 17.60 -6.15 13.13
CA TYR A 29 16.98 -5.19 14.05
C TYR A 29 16.40 -5.87 15.29
N VAL A 30 16.80 -5.41 16.47
CA VAL A 30 16.27 -5.90 17.76
C VAL A 30 16.06 -4.71 18.73
N PRO A 31 15.01 -4.71 19.57
CA PRO A 31 13.98 -5.75 19.70
C PRO A 31 12.92 -5.65 18.58
N LEU A 32 12.61 -6.77 17.94
CA LEU A 32 11.66 -6.93 16.85
C LEU A 32 10.53 -7.89 17.26
N ASP A 33 9.29 -7.44 17.18
CA ASP A 33 8.09 -8.27 17.35
C ASP A 33 7.40 -8.44 15.98
N ILE A 34 6.89 -9.64 15.69
CA ILE A 34 6.11 -9.91 14.47
C ILE A 34 4.70 -10.33 14.88
N VAL A 35 3.71 -9.66 14.30
CA VAL A 35 2.29 -10.00 14.44
C VAL A 35 1.73 -10.27 13.04
N VAL A 36 1.30 -11.49 12.81
CA VAL A 36 0.57 -11.87 11.59
C VAL A 36 -0.91 -11.79 11.88
N VAL A 37 -1.63 -11.02 11.09
CA VAL A 37 -3.09 -10.94 11.16
C VAL A 37 -3.67 -11.75 10.00
N ASP A 38 -4.35 -12.85 10.32
CA ASP A 38 -5.14 -13.59 9.34
C ASP A 38 -6.51 -12.92 9.18
N ASN A 39 -6.73 -12.31 8.04
CA ASN A 39 -7.91 -11.50 7.74
C ASN A 39 -9.10 -12.37 7.29
N HIS A 40 -9.40 -13.43 8.06
CA HIS A 40 -10.48 -14.38 7.81
C HIS A 40 -10.24 -15.24 6.56
N SER A 41 -9.08 -15.87 6.47
CA SER A 41 -8.78 -16.86 5.42
C SER A 41 -9.65 -18.14 5.57
N GLU A 42 -9.74 -18.90 4.50
CA GLU A 42 -10.31 -20.26 4.56
C GLU A 42 -9.54 -21.10 5.60
N ASP A 43 -10.23 -22.01 6.30
CA ASP A 43 -9.64 -22.78 7.41
C ASP A 43 -8.38 -23.55 7.00
N LYS A 44 -8.35 -24.13 5.80
CA LYS A 44 -7.16 -24.81 5.27
C LYS A 44 -5.94 -23.89 5.16
N GLU A 45 -6.13 -22.65 4.73
CA GLU A 45 -5.08 -21.64 4.61
C GLU A 45 -4.62 -21.14 5.98
N PHE A 46 -5.57 -20.91 6.91
CA PHE A 46 -5.23 -20.54 8.28
C PHE A 46 -4.44 -21.64 8.99
N ILE A 47 -4.86 -22.90 8.90
CA ILE A 47 -4.15 -24.04 9.49
C ILE A 47 -2.75 -24.20 8.88
N ALA A 48 -2.64 -24.07 7.54
CA ALA A 48 -1.35 -24.11 6.86
C ALA A 48 -0.41 -23.00 7.34
N LEU A 49 -0.92 -21.77 7.50
CA LEU A 49 -0.16 -20.64 8.05
C LEU A 49 0.31 -20.91 9.48
N ALA A 50 -0.60 -21.33 10.36
CA ALA A 50 -0.29 -21.59 11.77
C ALA A 50 0.77 -22.70 11.95
N ASN A 51 0.75 -23.71 11.09
CA ASN A 51 1.71 -24.81 11.12
C ASN A 51 3.08 -24.46 10.50
N SER A 52 3.15 -23.42 9.64
CA SER A 52 4.37 -23.03 8.93
C SER A 52 5.21 -22.00 9.67
N LEU A 53 4.65 -21.31 10.66
CA LEU A 53 5.33 -20.26 11.39
C LEU A 53 5.89 -20.75 12.74
N PRO A 54 7.03 -20.19 13.19
CA PRO A 54 7.56 -20.46 14.53
C PRO A 54 6.53 -20.12 15.62
N ARG A 55 6.45 -20.92 16.67
CA ARG A 55 5.45 -20.77 17.77
C ARG A 55 5.50 -19.43 18.52
N TYR A 56 6.61 -18.73 18.48
CA TYR A 56 6.75 -17.41 19.10
C TYR A 56 6.18 -16.26 18.25
N ILE A 57 5.84 -16.50 16.99
CA ILE A 57 5.17 -15.52 16.16
C ILE A 57 3.70 -15.43 16.57
N GLN A 58 3.23 -14.21 16.82
CA GLN A 58 1.84 -13.98 17.16
C GLN A 58 0.96 -14.04 15.92
N ILE A 59 -0.03 -14.93 15.92
CA ILE A 59 -1.02 -15.01 14.85
C ILE A 59 -2.38 -14.65 15.44
N ILE A 60 -3.06 -13.69 14.85
CA ILE A 60 -4.37 -13.22 15.26
C ILE A 60 -5.33 -13.45 14.09
N ARG A 61 -6.40 -14.20 14.30
CA ARG A 61 -7.44 -14.39 13.29
C ARG A 61 -8.55 -13.36 13.47
N SER A 62 -8.84 -12.60 12.41
CA SER A 62 -9.95 -11.67 12.36
C SER A 62 -11.29 -12.40 12.24
N PRO A 63 -12.40 -11.90 12.83
CA PRO A 63 -13.72 -12.52 12.72
C PRO A 63 -14.31 -12.44 11.29
N CYS A 64 -13.86 -11.51 10.47
CA CYS A 64 -14.24 -11.35 9.07
C CYS A 64 -13.11 -10.66 8.29
N ASN A 65 -13.21 -10.61 6.96
CA ASN A 65 -12.27 -9.83 6.14
C ASN A 65 -12.59 -8.35 6.27
N LEU A 66 -11.73 -7.62 6.99
CA LEU A 66 -11.86 -6.18 7.30
C LEU A 66 -11.16 -5.27 6.27
N GLY A 67 -10.67 -5.83 5.17
CA GLY A 67 -9.86 -5.09 4.21
C GLY A 67 -8.47 -4.75 4.74
N TYR A 68 -7.77 -3.84 4.06
CA TYR A 68 -6.40 -3.48 4.39
C TYR A 68 -6.29 -2.76 5.75
N SER A 69 -6.99 -1.64 5.90
CA SER A 69 -6.89 -0.80 7.10
C SER A 69 -7.38 -1.51 8.36
N GLY A 70 -8.54 -2.14 8.32
CA GLY A 70 -9.11 -2.85 9.46
C GLY A 70 -8.27 -4.03 9.91
N GLY A 71 -7.77 -4.84 8.95
CA GLY A 71 -6.87 -5.95 9.26
C GLY A 71 -5.56 -5.50 9.90
N ASN A 72 -4.89 -4.49 9.33
CA ASN A 72 -3.66 -3.95 9.90
C ASN A 72 -3.87 -3.32 11.29
N ASN A 73 -5.00 -2.64 11.51
CA ASN A 73 -5.33 -2.04 12.79
C ASN A 73 -5.43 -3.08 13.93
N ILE A 74 -5.87 -4.31 13.68
CA ILE A 74 -5.84 -5.39 14.67
C ILE A 74 -4.41 -5.61 15.18
N GLY A 75 -3.43 -5.72 14.28
CA GLY A 75 -2.02 -5.92 14.65
C GLY A 75 -1.41 -4.71 15.33
N ILE A 76 -1.72 -3.49 14.85
CA ILE A 76 -1.22 -2.23 15.42
C ILE A 76 -1.70 -2.07 16.87
N LYS A 77 -2.98 -2.37 17.13
CA LYS A 77 -3.64 -2.24 18.44
C LYS A 77 -3.37 -3.42 19.39
N TYR A 78 -2.67 -4.47 18.94
CA TYR A 78 -2.46 -5.67 19.73
C TYR A 78 -1.72 -5.39 21.04
N LYS A 79 -2.29 -5.84 22.16
CA LYS A 79 -1.78 -5.60 23.54
C LYS A 79 -1.09 -6.82 24.16
N GLY A 80 -1.02 -7.96 23.49
CA GLY A 80 -0.37 -9.18 23.99
C GLY A 80 1.17 -9.15 23.96
N LEU A 81 1.76 -8.05 23.45
CA LEU A 81 3.19 -7.80 23.41
C LEU A 81 3.50 -6.39 23.95
N PRO A 82 4.73 -6.11 24.42
CA PRO A 82 5.13 -4.77 24.87
C PRO A 82 4.87 -3.72 23.81
N ASP A 83 4.45 -2.53 24.22
CA ASP A 83 4.15 -1.44 23.26
C ASP A 83 5.40 -1.05 22.45
N PRO A 84 5.29 -1.01 21.12
CA PRO A 84 6.38 -0.64 20.23
C PRO A 84 6.49 0.89 20.13
N LYS A 85 7.69 1.42 19.88
CA LYS A 85 7.88 2.82 19.48
C LYS A 85 7.58 3.03 17.98
N TYR A 86 7.85 2.00 17.19
CA TYR A 86 7.62 2.01 15.74
C TYR A 86 6.77 0.81 15.33
N VAL A 87 5.98 1.00 14.29
CA VAL A 87 5.21 -0.06 13.63
C VAL A 87 5.63 -0.11 12.17
N ALA A 88 5.97 -1.29 11.67
CA ALA A 88 6.11 -1.57 10.25
C ALA A 88 4.86 -2.29 9.75
N ILE A 89 4.31 -1.85 8.64
CA ILE A 89 3.26 -2.55 7.92
C ILE A 89 3.89 -3.10 6.64
N VAL A 90 3.81 -4.42 6.47
CA VAL A 90 4.46 -5.13 5.38
C VAL A 90 3.44 -6.07 4.73
N ASN A 91 3.18 -5.90 3.44
CA ASN A 91 2.33 -6.81 2.70
C ASN A 91 2.96 -8.21 2.66
N ASN A 92 2.13 -9.24 2.66
CA ASN A 92 2.58 -10.63 2.72
C ASN A 92 3.30 -11.14 1.45
N ASP A 93 3.33 -10.35 0.39
CA ASP A 93 4.06 -10.62 -0.85
C ASP A 93 5.32 -9.75 -1.01
N ILE A 94 5.78 -9.15 0.09
CA ILE A 94 7.06 -8.43 0.20
C ILE A 94 8.15 -9.36 0.72
N ILE A 95 9.34 -9.25 0.15
CA ILE A 95 10.56 -9.91 0.63
C ILE A 95 11.64 -8.86 0.89
N LEU A 96 12.13 -8.85 2.12
CA LEU A 96 13.27 -8.02 2.56
C LEU A 96 14.55 -8.80 2.32
N GLN A 97 15.34 -8.44 1.30
CA GLN A 97 16.54 -9.20 0.95
C GLN A 97 17.78 -8.81 1.75
N ASN A 98 17.87 -7.54 2.14
CA ASN A 98 19.01 -7.04 2.93
C ASN A 98 18.64 -6.98 4.40
N ALA A 99 19.55 -7.39 5.27
CA ALA A 99 19.31 -7.51 6.70
C ALA A 99 19.10 -6.16 7.43
N ASN A 100 19.51 -5.03 6.85
CA ASN A 100 19.49 -3.71 7.48
C ASN A 100 18.30 -2.82 7.06
N ILE A 101 17.36 -3.31 6.27
CA ILE A 101 16.24 -2.49 5.73
C ILE A 101 15.42 -1.86 6.86
N LEU A 102 14.94 -2.65 7.80
CA LEU A 102 14.12 -2.13 8.91
C LEU A 102 14.92 -1.17 9.80
N GLY A 103 16.20 -1.47 10.03
CA GLY A 103 17.12 -0.60 10.78
C GLY A 103 17.28 0.77 10.11
N ASN A 104 17.48 0.81 8.82
CA ASN A 104 17.59 2.05 8.04
C ASN A 104 16.32 2.90 8.13
N LEU A 105 15.14 2.27 7.95
CA LEU A 105 13.86 2.97 8.03
C LEU A 105 13.61 3.57 9.40
N VAL A 106 13.89 2.82 10.49
CA VAL A 106 13.75 3.34 11.84
C VAL A 106 14.75 4.48 12.08
N SER A 107 16.01 4.33 11.69
CA SER A 107 17.04 5.37 11.83
C SER A 107 16.67 6.66 11.11
N THR A 108 16.07 6.57 9.92
CA THR A 108 15.54 7.72 9.19
C THR A 108 14.48 8.47 9.99
N LEU A 109 13.59 7.76 10.66
CA LEU A 109 12.61 8.39 11.55
C LEU A 109 13.26 8.97 12.81
N GLU A 110 14.28 8.31 13.39
CA GLU A 110 14.95 8.79 14.61
C GLU A 110 15.72 10.09 14.39
N ARG A 111 16.30 10.29 13.19
CA ARG A 111 17.05 11.51 12.85
C ARG A 111 16.19 12.77 12.73
N ASP A 112 14.90 12.64 12.38
CA ASP A 112 14.03 13.78 12.16
C ASP A 112 12.64 13.55 12.75
N SER A 113 12.30 14.26 13.81
CA SER A 113 11.01 14.16 14.50
C SER A 113 9.84 14.72 13.69
N THR A 114 10.08 15.45 12.63
CA THR A 114 9.03 15.95 11.72
C THR A 114 8.52 14.86 10.78
N ARG A 115 9.28 13.78 10.60
CA ARG A 115 8.90 12.61 9.79
C ARG A 115 7.96 11.70 10.55
N ALA A 116 6.79 11.46 10.00
CA ALA A 116 5.78 10.57 10.57
C ALA A 116 6.03 9.12 10.19
N ALA A 117 6.27 8.87 8.91
CA ALA A 117 6.51 7.55 8.33
C ALA A 117 7.54 7.59 7.22
N CYS A 118 8.11 6.42 6.91
CA CYS A 118 8.99 6.25 5.76
C CYS A 118 8.75 4.89 5.08
N SER A 119 9.02 4.83 3.78
CA SER A 119 8.97 3.61 2.98
C SER A 119 10.28 3.42 2.20
N PRO A 120 10.69 2.16 1.92
CA PRO A 120 11.80 1.88 1.02
C PRO A 120 11.37 2.03 -0.44
N LEU A 121 12.31 1.93 -1.39
CA LEU A 121 11.98 1.61 -2.77
C LEU A 121 11.39 0.20 -2.84
N VAL A 122 10.31 0.07 -3.58
CA VAL A 122 9.65 -1.20 -3.82
C VAL A 122 9.93 -1.64 -5.25
N ASP A 123 10.68 -2.72 -5.41
CA ASP A 123 10.91 -3.36 -6.70
C ASP A 123 9.77 -4.33 -7.02
N THR A 124 8.92 -3.96 -7.96
CA THR A 124 7.87 -4.84 -8.47
C THR A 124 8.48 -5.82 -9.46
N VAL A 125 8.80 -7.02 -8.98
CA VAL A 125 9.55 -8.06 -9.74
C VAL A 125 8.88 -8.47 -11.06
N ALA A 126 7.57 -8.28 -11.18
CA ALA A 126 6.83 -8.58 -12.42
C ALA A 126 7.05 -7.55 -13.54
N THR A 127 7.79 -6.48 -13.30
CA THR A 127 8.10 -5.45 -14.31
C THR A 127 9.58 -5.47 -14.65
N GLU A 128 9.91 -5.15 -15.91
CA GLU A 128 11.31 -4.95 -16.35
C GLU A 128 11.83 -3.53 -16.03
N VAL A 129 11.00 -2.71 -15.38
CA VAL A 129 11.33 -1.32 -15.04
C VAL A 129 12.11 -1.32 -13.72
N PRO A 130 13.31 -0.72 -13.66
CA PRO A 130 14.07 -0.63 -12.42
C PRO A 130 13.33 0.13 -11.31
N PRO A 131 13.51 -0.22 -10.02
CA PRO A 131 12.72 0.33 -8.92
C PRO A 131 12.77 1.85 -8.80
N GLU A 132 13.91 2.49 -9.11
CA GLU A 132 14.06 3.95 -9.08
C GLU A 132 13.24 4.67 -10.17
N LYS A 133 12.77 3.94 -11.20
CA LYS A 133 11.89 4.45 -12.27
C LYS A 133 10.43 4.08 -12.08
N GLN A 134 10.12 3.18 -11.15
CA GLN A 134 8.74 2.82 -10.81
C GLN A 134 8.06 3.93 -10.00
N ILE A 135 6.72 3.96 -9.99
CA ILE A 135 5.95 4.87 -9.12
C ILE A 135 6.02 4.34 -7.70
N GLN A 136 6.77 5.03 -6.83
CA GLN A 136 6.92 4.66 -5.42
C GLN A 136 5.93 5.38 -4.52
N VAL A 137 5.74 6.67 -4.77
CA VAL A 137 4.91 7.56 -3.97
C VAL A 137 4.08 8.46 -4.89
N ARG A 138 3.08 9.13 -4.33
CA ARG A 138 2.20 10.05 -5.05
C ARG A 138 2.06 11.35 -4.30
N ARG A 139 1.77 12.44 -5.01
CA ARG A 139 1.29 13.68 -4.40
C ARG A 139 -0.15 13.48 -3.90
N LEU A 140 -0.54 14.24 -2.90
CA LEU A 140 -1.93 14.26 -2.46
C LEU A 140 -2.82 14.87 -3.57
N PRO A 141 -3.77 14.11 -4.13
CA PRO A 141 -4.52 14.56 -5.27
C PRO A 141 -5.56 15.62 -4.89
N SER A 142 -5.65 16.66 -5.72
CA SER A 142 -6.91 17.38 -5.86
C SER A 142 -7.97 16.48 -6.52
N TYR A 143 -9.22 16.88 -6.44
CA TYR A 143 -10.30 16.15 -7.11
C TYR A 143 -10.04 15.98 -8.63
N LEU A 144 -9.58 17.04 -9.31
CA LEU A 144 -9.25 16.97 -10.72
C LEU A 144 -8.07 16.01 -10.99
N ALA A 145 -7.03 16.05 -10.17
CA ALA A 145 -5.88 15.16 -10.32
C ALA A 145 -6.29 13.69 -10.19
N LEU A 146 -7.16 13.36 -9.22
CA LEU A 146 -7.68 12.01 -9.04
C LEU A 146 -8.52 11.56 -10.23
N LEU A 147 -9.42 12.39 -10.75
CA LEU A 147 -10.22 12.08 -11.93
C LEU A 147 -9.33 11.76 -13.14
N VAL A 148 -8.31 12.58 -13.37
CA VAL A 148 -7.44 12.48 -14.55
C VAL A 148 -6.46 11.33 -14.45
N ALA A 149 -5.78 11.17 -13.30
CA ALA A 149 -4.68 10.23 -13.16
C ALA A 149 -5.11 8.77 -13.36
N ASP A 150 -6.27 8.41 -12.84
CA ASP A 150 -6.79 7.05 -12.89
C ASP A 150 -7.74 6.81 -14.08
N SER A 151 -8.04 7.84 -14.89
CA SER A 151 -8.82 7.70 -16.12
C SER A 151 -7.95 7.43 -17.35
N TRP A 152 -8.26 6.30 -18.02
CA TRP A 152 -7.52 5.88 -19.20
C TRP A 152 -7.59 6.90 -20.37
N TRP A 153 -8.71 7.58 -20.56
CA TRP A 153 -8.93 8.53 -21.67
C TRP A 153 -8.61 9.97 -21.27
N LEU A 154 -8.94 10.43 -20.03
CA LEU A 154 -8.65 11.80 -19.60
C LEU A 154 -7.16 12.12 -19.61
N ARG A 155 -6.31 11.22 -19.12
CA ARG A 155 -4.86 11.41 -19.10
C ARG A 155 -4.21 11.48 -20.49
N ARG A 156 -4.97 11.19 -21.56
CA ARG A 156 -4.51 11.31 -22.95
C ARG A 156 -4.90 12.63 -23.61
N LEU A 157 -5.78 13.39 -22.99
CA LEU A 157 -6.19 14.70 -23.52
C LEU A 157 -5.03 15.72 -23.35
N PRO A 158 -4.81 16.58 -24.36
CA PRO A 158 -3.84 17.67 -24.26
C PRO A 158 -4.05 18.50 -22.98
N GLY A 159 -2.97 18.84 -22.28
CA GLY A 159 -3.01 19.59 -21.02
C GLY A 159 -3.30 18.76 -19.77
N LEU A 160 -4.14 17.71 -19.83
CA LEU A 160 -4.45 16.88 -18.67
C LEU A 160 -3.34 15.86 -18.34
N ARG A 161 -2.55 15.46 -19.33
CA ARG A 161 -1.42 14.53 -19.15
C ARG A 161 -0.42 15.02 -18.08
N ASN A 162 -0.16 16.30 -18.03
CA ASN A 162 0.78 16.89 -17.05
C ASN A 162 0.25 16.76 -15.62
N ILE A 163 -1.06 16.84 -15.41
CA ILE A 163 -1.69 16.63 -14.09
C ILE A 163 -1.41 15.21 -13.59
N ALA A 164 -1.60 14.19 -14.45
CA ALA A 164 -1.32 12.79 -14.10
C ALA A 164 0.17 12.56 -13.80
N ARG A 165 1.07 13.17 -14.59
CA ARG A 165 2.52 13.07 -14.40
C ARG A 165 2.98 13.69 -13.08
N LEU A 166 2.52 14.89 -12.76
CA LEU A 166 2.83 15.56 -11.51
C LEU A 166 2.30 14.76 -10.30
N TYR A 167 1.10 14.20 -10.41
CA TYR A 167 0.54 13.35 -9.37
C TYR A 167 1.43 12.13 -9.04
N SER A 168 2.04 11.53 -10.06
CA SER A 168 2.87 10.33 -9.95
C SER A 168 4.35 10.63 -9.64
N TYR A 169 4.72 11.85 -9.31
CA TYR A 169 6.13 12.26 -9.13
C TYR A 169 7.02 11.96 -10.35
N ASP A 170 6.49 12.09 -11.58
CA ASP A 170 7.28 11.88 -12.80
C ASP A 170 8.47 12.84 -12.91
N ASP A 171 8.36 14.03 -12.31
CA ASP A 171 9.39 15.04 -12.22
C ASP A 171 10.54 14.69 -11.27
N MET A 172 10.34 13.71 -10.39
CA MET A 172 11.34 13.21 -9.43
C MET A 172 11.99 11.89 -9.86
N ARG A 173 11.50 11.26 -10.93
CA ARG A 173 12.03 9.97 -11.40
C ARG A 173 13.05 10.12 -12.52
N PRO A 174 14.14 9.33 -12.58
CA PRO A 174 14.49 8.29 -11.62
C PRO A 174 14.89 8.84 -10.26
N TYR A 175 14.46 8.17 -9.18
CA TYR A 175 14.86 8.57 -7.83
C TYR A 175 16.36 8.40 -7.65
N PRO A 176 17.08 9.40 -7.08
CA PRO A 176 18.49 9.28 -6.78
C PRO A 176 18.73 8.13 -5.77
N TYR A 177 19.91 7.52 -5.86
CA TYR A 177 20.32 6.49 -4.91
C TYR A 177 20.84 7.10 -3.61
N ASP A 178 20.62 6.39 -2.49
CA ASP A 178 21.09 6.75 -1.15
C ASP A 178 20.61 8.13 -0.65
N GLU A 179 19.37 8.46 -0.96
CA GLU A 179 18.73 9.70 -0.50
C GLU A 179 17.48 9.43 0.34
N GLU A 180 17.10 10.42 1.11
CA GLU A 180 15.88 10.50 1.90
C GLU A 180 14.98 11.58 1.32
N ILE A 181 14.03 11.19 0.48
CA ILE A 181 13.18 12.10 -0.28
C ILE A 181 11.89 12.36 0.48
N GLU A 182 11.63 13.62 0.81
CA GLU A 182 10.34 14.01 1.39
C GLU A 182 9.21 13.80 0.38
N CYS A 183 8.13 13.19 0.84
CA CYS A 183 6.98 12.86 0.00
C CYS A 183 5.66 13.01 0.77
N GLU A 184 4.58 13.19 0.01
CA GLU A 184 3.25 13.40 0.59
C GLU A 184 2.57 12.07 0.97
N THR A 185 2.83 10.99 0.21
CA THR A 185 2.34 9.64 0.52
C THR A 185 3.52 8.68 0.75
N ILE A 186 3.24 7.50 1.26
CA ILE A 186 4.19 6.38 1.36
C ILE A 186 3.82 5.30 0.34
N ASN A 187 4.69 4.30 0.15
CA ASN A 187 4.30 3.07 -0.54
C ASN A 187 3.65 2.13 0.47
N GLY A 188 2.37 1.83 0.27
CA GLY A 188 1.55 1.06 1.23
C GLY A 188 1.94 -0.40 1.36
N SER A 189 2.82 -0.93 0.50
CA SER A 189 3.22 -2.34 0.57
C SER A 189 4.30 -2.65 1.61
N CYS A 190 5.16 -1.64 1.95
CA CYS A 190 6.16 -1.75 3.01
C CYS A 190 6.49 -0.36 3.54
N TRP A 191 6.27 -0.11 4.81
CA TRP A 191 6.55 1.18 5.45
C TRP A 191 6.63 1.09 6.95
N VAL A 192 7.34 2.03 7.57
CA VAL A 192 7.49 2.16 9.01
C VAL A 192 6.92 3.50 9.45
N VAL A 193 6.20 3.50 10.56
CA VAL A 193 5.55 4.68 11.16
C VAL A 193 5.83 4.76 12.65
N ARG A 194 5.87 5.97 13.20
CA ARG A 194 5.87 6.18 14.65
C ARG A 194 4.53 5.75 15.25
N LYS A 195 4.56 4.92 16.30
CA LYS A 195 3.33 4.45 16.95
C LYS A 195 2.48 5.61 17.50
N GLU A 196 3.13 6.63 18.04
CA GLU A 196 2.45 7.85 18.53
C GLU A 196 1.65 8.57 17.45
N ILE A 197 2.15 8.58 16.21
CA ILE A 197 1.44 9.17 15.07
C ILE A 197 0.19 8.37 14.74
N MET A 198 0.28 7.02 14.75
CA MET A 198 -0.88 6.16 14.54
C MET A 198 -1.98 6.43 15.58
N GLU A 199 -1.60 6.67 16.83
CA GLU A 199 -2.53 7.02 17.90
C GLU A 199 -3.15 8.40 17.71
N GLN A 200 -2.34 9.40 17.32
CA GLN A 200 -2.81 10.77 17.07
C GLN A 200 -3.82 10.86 15.91
N ILE A 201 -3.64 10.07 14.85
CA ILE A 201 -4.58 10.03 13.71
C ILE A 201 -5.78 9.12 13.94
N GLY A 202 -5.84 8.39 15.07
CA GLY A 202 -6.88 7.42 15.38
C GLY A 202 -6.73 6.10 14.62
N TYR A 203 -5.50 5.74 14.23
CA TYR A 203 -5.11 4.58 13.42
C TYR A 203 -5.47 4.72 11.94
N LEU A 204 -5.33 3.65 11.16
CA LEU A 204 -5.70 3.66 9.74
C LEU A 204 -7.22 3.83 9.59
N ASP A 205 -7.63 4.64 8.64
CA ASP A 205 -9.05 4.86 8.35
C ASP A 205 -9.69 3.62 7.74
N GLU A 206 -10.67 3.05 8.42
CA GLU A 206 -11.36 1.81 8.02
C GLU A 206 -12.54 2.07 7.06
N GLY A 207 -12.73 3.30 6.58
CA GLY A 207 -13.79 3.64 5.63
C GLY A 207 -13.53 3.16 4.20
N THR A 208 -12.33 2.65 3.91
CA THR A 208 -11.99 1.97 2.66
C THR A 208 -11.72 0.49 2.92
N PHE A 209 -12.19 -0.36 2.01
CA PHE A 209 -11.86 -1.79 2.08
C PHE A 209 -10.49 -2.07 1.49
N LEU A 210 -10.19 -1.46 0.34
CA LEU A 210 -8.94 -1.60 -0.39
C LEU A 210 -8.75 -0.38 -1.31
N TYR A 211 -7.50 0.07 -1.47
CA TYR A 211 -7.05 1.25 -2.22
C TYR A 211 -7.32 2.58 -1.50
N GLN A 212 -6.53 3.59 -1.82
CA GLN A 212 -6.52 4.95 -1.26
C GLN A 212 -6.00 5.05 0.19
N GLU A 213 -5.55 3.98 0.81
CA GLU A 213 -5.06 3.98 2.20
C GLU A 213 -3.86 4.90 2.38
N GLU A 214 -2.90 4.87 1.44
CA GLU A 214 -1.70 5.70 1.47
C GLU A 214 -2.00 7.18 1.29
N ILE A 215 -3.00 7.48 0.44
CA ILE A 215 -3.44 8.85 0.18
C ILE A 215 -4.19 9.40 1.40
N ILE A 216 -5.07 8.59 2.00
CA ILE A 216 -5.78 8.94 3.24
C ILE A 216 -4.79 9.18 4.36
N PHE A 217 -3.83 8.25 4.56
CA PHE A 217 -2.77 8.39 5.55
C PHE A 217 -1.95 9.66 5.30
N GLY A 218 -1.49 9.89 4.07
CA GLY A 218 -0.76 11.11 3.71
C GLY A 218 -1.55 12.38 4.03
N LYS A 219 -2.87 12.39 3.79
CA LYS A 219 -3.74 13.52 4.13
C LYS A 219 -3.88 13.73 5.63
N GLN A 220 -3.92 12.67 6.42
CA GLN A 220 -3.93 12.75 7.89
C GLN A 220 -2.58 13.29 8.41
N ILE A 221 -1.46 12.84 7.85
CA ILE A 221 -0.10 13.32 8.21
C ILE A 221 0.07 14.80 7.87
N GLN A 222 -0.42 15.23 6.70
CA GLN A 222 -0.41 16.65 6.31
C GLN A 222 -1.15 17.53 7.34
N LYS A 223 -2.29 17.07 7.86
CA LYS A 223 -3.06 17.79 8.89
C LYS A 223 -2.31 17.93 10.22
N LEU A 224 -1.40 17.01 10.52
CA LEU A 224 -0.54 17.09 11.72
C LEU A 224 0.70 17.98 11.49
N GLY A 225 0.87 18.56 10.29
CA GLY A 225 2.08 19.32 9.94
C GLY A 225 3.34 18.44 9.87
N LYS A 226 3.16 17.12 9.72
CA LYS A 226 4.25 16.13 9.57
C LYS A 226 4.47 15.77 8.11
N ARG A 227 5.55 15.04 7.83
CA ARG A 227 5.97 14.62 6.49
C ARG A 227 6.25 13.14 6.45
N ASN A 228 6.16 12.56 5.25
CA ASN A 228 6.60 11.20 4.97
C ASN A 228 7.93 11.25 4.21
N CYS A 229 8.63 10.12 4.14
CA CYS A 229 9.94 10.03 3.52
C CYS A 229 10.07 8.73 2.70
N LEU A 230 10.64 8.82 1.50
CA LEU A 230 11.07 7.69 0.70
C LEU A 230 12.58 7.50 0.92
N VAL A 231 13.00 6.31 1.35
CA VAL A 231 14.40 5.96 1.65
C VAL A 231 14.94 5.13 0.49
N THR A 232 15.70 5.75 -0.41
CA THR A 232 16.12 5.13 -1.67
C THR A 232 17.31 4.19 -1.54
N SER A 233 18.03 4.22 -0.42
CA SER A 233 19.09 3.24 -0.08
C SER A 233 18.54 1.88 0.36
N SER A 234 17.26 1.79 0.66
CA SER A 234 16.60 0.55 1.05
C SER A 234 15.67 0.06 -0.04
N ILE A 235 15.82 -1.18 -0.48
CA ILE A 235 15.02 -1.78 -1.55
C ILE A 235 14.38 -3.06 -1.05
N VAL A 236 13.08 -3.24 -1.28
CA VAL A 236 12.33 -4.48 -1.01
C VAL A 236 11.74 -5.01 -2.30
N HIS A 237 11.59 -6.33 -2.40
CA HIS A 237 11.00 -6.97 -3.58
C HIS A 237 9.53 -7.28 -3.36
N HIS A 238 8.70 -6.86 -4.30
CA HIS A 238 7.25 -7.08 -4.29
C HIS A 238 6.87 -8.12 -5.36
N TYR A 239 6.52 -9.31 -4.93
CA TYR A 239 6.07 -10.38 -5.79
C TYR A 239 4.57 -10.25 -6.05
N GLN A 240 4.20 -9.34 -6.96
CA GLN A 240 2.79 -9.11 -7.32
C GLN A 240 2.10 -10.41 -7.74
N GLY A 241 0.98 -10.70 -7.11
CA GLY A 241 0.20 -11.92 -7.32
C GLY A 241 -0.43 -12.42 -6.04
N GLY A 242 -0.18 -11.71 -4.91
CA GLY A 242 -0.78 -11.94 -3.61
C GLY A 242 -2.32 -11.85 -3.64
N THR A 243 -2.89 -11.03 -2.79
CA THR A 243 -4.35 -10.92 -2.61
C THR A 243 -5.10 -10.25 -3.75
N SER A 244 -4.46 -9.31 -4.46
CA SER A 244 -5.06 -8.66 -5.65
C SER A 244 -4.86 -9.45 -6.94
N GLY A 245 -4.10 -10.54 -6.91
CA GLY A 245 -3.74 -11.51 -7.94
C GLY A 245 -4.23 -11.21 -9.35
N GLN A 246 -3.44 -10.49 -10.13
CA GLN A 246 -3.70 -10.34 -11.56
C GLN A 246 -3.33 -11.65 -12.26
N ARG A 247 -4.32 -12.48 -12.61
CA ARG A 247 -4.17 -13.29 -13.81
C ARG A 247 -4.17 -12.30 -14.96
N ALA A 248 -3.07 -12.22 -15.70
CA ALA A 248 -2.97 -11.37 -16.88
C ALA A 248 -4.25 -11.54 -17.72
N GLY A 249 -4.94 -10.41 -17.97
CA GLY A 249 -6.05 -10.37 -18.91
C GLY A 249 -7.48 -10.36 -18.35
N ARG A 250 -7.76 -10.55 -17.06
CA ARG A 250 -9.14 -10.39 -16.54
C ARG A 250 -9.29 -9.08 -15.78
N ILE A 251 -10.26 -8.26 -16.18
CA ILE A 251 -10.70 -7.09 -15.39
C ILE A 251 -11.40 -7.66 -14.16
N LYS A 252 -10.79 -7.45 -12.97
CA LYS A 252 -11.45 -7.83 -11.71
C LYS A 252 -12.46 -6.73 -11.36
N ILE A 253 -13.71 -6.99 -11.63
CA ILE A 253 -14.83 -6.07 -11.36
C ILE A 253 -14.84 -5.68 -9.88
N ASP A 254 -14.60 -6.63 -8.97
CA ASP A 254 -14.57 -6.35 -7.54
C ASP A 254 -13.44 -5.38 -7.14
N SER A 255 -12.22 -5.58 -7.69
CA SER A 255 -11.10 -4.66 -7.42
C SER A 255 -11.39 -3.25 -7.96
N PHE A 256 -12.00 -3.15 -9.14
CA PHE A 256 -12.41 -1.87 -9.70
C PHE A 256 -13.51 -1.21 -8.85
N ARG A 257 -14.49 -1.97 -8.39
CA ARG A 257 -15.54 -1.49 -7.49
C ARG A 257 -14.95 -0.94 -6.19
N HIS A 258 -14.05 -1.67 -5.55
CA HIS A 258 -13.36 -1.20 -4.34
C HIS A 258 -12.58 0.08 -4.59
N MET A 259 -11.85 0.17 -5.70
CA MET A 259 -11.10 1.38 -6.07
C MET A 259 -12.04 2.59 -6.17
N VAL A 260 -13.13 2.48 -6.93
CA VAL A 260 -14.08 3.58 -7.14
C VAL A 260 -14.80 3.98 -5.84
N GLN A 261 -15.15 3.01 -4.99
CA GLN A 261 -15.75 3.28 -3.68
C GLN A 261 -14.79 4.03 -2.76
N SER A 262 -13.51 3.62 -2.74
CA SER A 262 -12.47 4.25 -1.94
C SER A 262 -12.14 5.66 -2.43
N GLU A 263 -12.09 5.89 -3.75
CA GLU A 263 -11.98 7.22 -4.33
C GLU A 263 -13.15 8.13 -3.91
N ALA A 264 -14.38 7.64 -4.01
CA ALA A 264 -15.58 8.38 -3.62
C ALA A 264 -15.57 8.72 -2.12
N TYR A 265 -15.13 7.78 -1.28
CA TYR A 265 -14.96 8.00 0.15
C TYR A 265 -13.92 9.09 0.43
N TYR A 266 -12.72 8.99 -0.18
CA TYR A 266 -11.69 10.01 -0.05
C TYR A 266 -12.17 11.39 -0.49
N CYS A 267 -12.80 11.48 -1.66
CA CYS A 267 -13.34 12.74 -2.20
C CYS A 267 -14.35 13.36 -1.26
N ARG A 268 -15.28 12.57 -0.73
CA ARG A 268 -16.32 13.06 0.18
C ARG A 268 -15.76 13.50 1.53
N LYS A 269 -14.99 12.63 2.19
CA LYS A 269 -14.51 12.84 3.56
C LYS A 269 -13.32 13.81 3.66
N TYR A 270 -12.39 13.72 2.73
CA TYR A 270 -11.10 14.42 2.81
C TYR A 270 -11.00 15.65 1.91
N LEU A 271 -11.76 15.68 0.80
CA LEU A 271 -11.81 16.83 -0.12
C LEU A 271 -13.10 17.63 -0.04
N GLY A 272 -14.14 17.17 0.67
CA GLY A 272 -15.42 17.88 0.80
C GLY A 272 -16.23 17.96 -0.50
N ILE A 273 -16.04 16.99 -1.42
CA ILE A 273 -16.68 16.99 -2.72
C ILE A 273 -18.19 16.72 -2.58
N SER A 274 -19.00 17.56 -3.23
CA SER A 274 -20.47 17.47 -3.22
C SER A 274 -20.98 16.18 -3.87
N ALA A 275 -22.23 15.84 -3.61
CA ALA A 275 -22.90 14.70 -4.23
C ALA A 275 -22.85 14.75 -5.77
N PHE A 276 -22.97 15.93 -6.37
CA PHE A 276 -22.84 16.12 -7.80
C PHE A 276 -21.44 15.75 -8.31
N GLY A 277 -20.37 16.19 -7.63
CA GLY A 277 -19.00 15.80 -7.96
C GLY A 277 -18.78 14.30 -7.81
N ILE A 278 -19.32 13.67 -6.76
CA ILE A 278 -19.24 12.21 -6.61
C ILE A 278 -19.98 11.50 -7.76
N GLY A 279 -21.12 12.02 -8.21
CA GLY A 279 -21.83 11.54 -9.39
C GLY A 279 -20.97 11.61 -10.66
N ALA A 280 -20.25 12.73 -10.87
CA ALA A 280 -19.31 12.89 -11.97
C ALA A 280 -18.15 11.89 -11.91
N LEU A 281 -17.59 11.62 -10.71
CA LEU A 281 -16.59 10.57 -10.52
C LEU A 281 -17.12 9.21 -10.98
N PHE A 282 -18.28 8.78 -10.51
CA PHE A 282 -18.87 7.50 -10.91
C PHE A 282 -19.11 7.42 -12.42
N PHE A 283 -19.59 8.49 -13.03
CA PHE A 283 -19.81 8.55 -14.48
C PHE A 283 -18.50 8.38 -15.25
N ILE A 284 -17.44 9.09 -14.87
CA ILE A 284 -16.12 8.95 -15.51
C ILE A 284 -15.59 7.52 -15.37
N ARG A 285 -15.69 6.92 -14.18
CA ARG A 285 -15.23 5.54 -13.94
C ARG A 285 -16.08 4.50 -14.71
N ALA A 286 -17.37 4.76 -14.89
CA ALA A 286 -18.21 3.93 -15.74
C ALA A 286 -17.74 3.95 -17.21
N ILE A 287 -17.34 5.12 -17.74
CA ILE A 287 -16.74 5.24 -19.07
C ILE A 287 -15.41 4.49 -19.14
N ASP A 288 -14.56 4.60 -18.09
CA ASP A 288 -13.25 3.93 -18.04
C ASP A 288 -13.39 2.40 -18.09
N ILE A 289 -14.31 1.81 -17.32
CA ILE A 289 -14.50 0.36 -17.35
C ILE A 289 -15.10 -0.11 -18.69
N PHE A 290 -16.08 0.63 -19.22
CA PHE A 290 -16.70 0.32 -20.50
C PHE A 290 -15.66 0.32 -21.63
N THR A 291 -14.80 1.33 -21.67
CA THR A 291 -13.71 1.45 -22.67
C THR A 291 -12.71 0.30 -22.55
N LYS A 292 -12.32 -0.06 -21.33
CA LYS A 292 -11.41 -1.20 -21.08
C LYS A 292 -12.03 -2.52 -21.55
N VAL A 293 -13.33 -2.73 -21.31
CA VAL A 293 -14.03 -3.95 -21.77
C VAL A 293 -14.07 -4.02 -23.29
N ILE A 294 -14.40 -2.92 -23.98
CA ILE A 294 -14.43 -2.87 -25.45
C ILE A 294 -13.05 -3.17 -26.03
N ILE A 295 -12.01 -2.47 -25.57
CA ILE A 295 -10.63 -2.67 -26.07
C ILE A 295 -10.22 -4.12 -25.90
N LYS A 296 -10.52 -4.72 -24.76
CA LYS A 296 -10.19 -6.12 -24.51
C LYS A 296 -10.93 -7.06 -25.47
N ASN A 297 -12.22 -6.88 -25.65
CA ASN A 297 -12.99 -7.71 -26.59
C ASN A 297 -12.44 -7.62 -28.03
N ILE A 298 -12.02 -6.42 -28.46
CA ILE A 298 -11.37 -6.23 -29.77
C ILE A 298 -10.04 -6.99 -29.85
N GLN A 299 -9.22 -6.94 -28.80
CA GLN A 299 -7.92 -7.66 -28.74
C GLN A 299 -8.12 -9.18 -28.75
N ASP A 300 -9.11 -9.68 -28.00
CA ASP A 300 -9.44 -11.11 -27.95
C ASP A 300 -9.93 -11.60 -29.33
N ILE A 301 -10.79 -10.83 -30.04
CA ILE A 301 -11.22 -11.16 -31.40
C ILE A 301 -10.03 -11.17 -32.38
N ALA A 302 -9.13 -10.18 -32.31
CA ALA A 302 -7.95 -10.11 -33.16
C ALA A 302 -6.93 -11.26 -32.88
N ALA A 303 -6.92 -11.82 -31.68
CA ALA A 303 -6.09 -12.97 -31.34
C ALA A 303 -6.67 -14.32 -31.82
N TYR A 304 -7.99 -14.43 -31.94
CA TYR A 304 -8.67 -15.62 -32.47
C TYR A 304 -8.66 -15.68 -34.03
N GLY A 305 -8.32 -14.58 -34.68
CA GLY A 305 -8.24 -14.48 -36.16
C GLY A 305 -6.84 -14.72 -36.75
N LYS A 306 -5.87 -15.07 -35.90
CA LYS A 306 -4.51 -15.50 -36.27
C LYS A 306 -4.31 -16.97 -35.89
#